data_83ac00b998272b52d61efcd49ee5bb8b
#
_entry.id   83ac00b998272b52d61efcd49ee5bb8b
#
_cell.length_a   1.000
_cell.length_b   1.000
_cell.length_c   1.000
_cell.angle_alpha   90.00
_cell.angle_beta   90.00
_cell.angle_gamma   90.00
#
_symmetry.space_group_name_H-M   'P 1'
#
loop_
_entity.id
_entity.type
_entity.pdbx_description
1 polymer ?
#
loop_
_entity_poly.entity_id
_entity_poly.type
_entity_poly.pdbx_seq_one_letter_code
_entity_poly.pdbx_strand_id
1 'polypeptide(L)'
;MPRPAARNDRIEPFYVMEVVKEAARLQAAGRSVIHMSIGEPDFTAPAPVRAAAIAAIEAGRAQYTAAVGLPELRAAISGHYRTRFGLQVEAERIVVTAGASGALLLA
;
A
#
# COMPACT_ATOMS: atom_id res chain seq x y z
N MET A 1 -27.71 -8.90 19.74
CA MET A 1 -26.56 -8.39 18.97
C MET A 1 -26.68 -6.87 18.84
N PRO A 2 -25.60 -6.11 18.93
CA PRO A 2 -25.67 -4.65 18.72
C PRO A 2 -26.11 -4.38 17.28
N ARG A 3 -27.01 -3.41 17.11
CA ARG A 3 -27.51 -3.01 15.78
C ARG A 3 -26.49 -2.10 15.11
N PRO A 4 -26.08 -2.34 13.85
CA PRO A 4 -25.23 -1.42 13.11
C PRO A 4 -25.85 -0.02 12.99
N ALA A 5 -25.02 0.99 12.82
CA ALA A 5 -25.51 2.34 12.60
C ALA A 5 -26.29 2.42 11.27
N ALA A 6 -27.41 3.13 11.24
CA ALA A 6 -28.29 3.25 10.06
C ALA A 6 -27.58 3.83 8.81
N ARG A 7 -26.47 4.54 8.97
CA ARG A 7 -25.66 5.03 7.84
C ARG A 7 -25.04 3.90 7.01
N ASN A 8 -24.83 2.70 7.61
CA ASN A 8 -24.26 1.56 6.88
C ASN A 8 -25.19 1.09 5.75
N ASP A 9 -26.50 1.27 5.90
CA ASP A 9 -27.49 0.88 4.89
C ASP A 9 -27.41 1.76 3.61
N ARG A 10 -26.64 2.86 3.66
CA ARG A 10 -26.46 3.85 2.59
C ARG A 10 -25.04 3.85 2.00
N ILE A 11 -24.17 2.95 2.46
CA ILE A 11 -22.82 2.81 1.96
C ILE A 11 -22.82 1.76 0.86
N GLU A 12 -22.60 2.21 -0.37
CA GLU A 12 -22.46 1.31 -1.51
C GLU A 12 -21.16 0.48 -1.36
N PRO A 13 -21.18 -0.80 -1.77
CA PRO A 13 -19.98 -1.62 -1.74
C PRO A 13 -18.93 -1.11 -2.72
N PHE A 14 -17.68 -1.38 -2.43
CA PHE A 14 -16.61 -1.17 -3.40
C PHE A 14 -16.65 -2.29 -4.45
N TYR A 15 -17.35 -2.04 -5.55
CA TYR A 15 -17.72 -3.04 -6.56
C TYR A 15 -16.56 -3.85 -7.12
N VAL A 16 -15.37 -3.26 -7.25
CA VAL A 16 -14.16 -3.99 -7.68
C VAL A 16 -13.89 -5.18 -6.76
N MET A 17 -14.04 -4.99 -5.44
CA MET A 17 -13.83 -6.08 -4.48
C MET A 17 -14.95 -7.11 -4.52
N GLU A 18 -16.18 -6.72 -4.86
CA GLU A 18 -17.28 -7.66 -5.05
C GLU A 18 -17.04 -8.56 -6.29
N VAL A 19 -16.51 -7.98 -7.38
CA VAL A 19 -16.09 -8.75 -8.56
C VAL A 19 -14.98 -9.74 -8.20
N VAL A 20 -13.98 -9.32 -7.42
CA VAL A 20 -12.90 -10.22 -6.95
C VAL A 20 -13.45 -11.38 -6.12
N LYS A 21 -14.36 -11.11 -5.19
CA LYS A 21 -15.02 -12.14 -4.36
C LYS A 21 -15.78 -13.15 -5.21
N GLU A 22 -16.56 -12.67 -6.19
CA GLU A 22 -17.33 -13.54 -7.07
C GLU A 22 -16.42 -14.39 -7.97
N ALA A 23 -15.34 -13.80 -8.50
CA ALA A 23 -14.33 -14.53 -9.26
C ALA A 23 -13.70 -15.67 -8.43
N ALA A 24 -13.32 -15.38 -7.18
CA ALA A 24 -12.77 -16.37 -6.25
C ALA A 24 -13.79 -17.48 -5.93
N ARG A 25 -15.08 -17.13 -5.74
CA ARG A 25 -16.16 -18.11 -5.52
C ARG A 25 -16.34 -19.04 -6.70
N LEU A 26 -16.32 -18.51 -7.93
CA LEU A 26 -16.42 -19.31 -9.16
C LEU A 26 -15.21 -20.23 -9.33
N GLN A 27 -14.03 -19.75 -9.02
CA GLN A 27 -12.80 -20.54 -9.08
C GLN A 27 -12.81 -21.68 -8.05
N ALA A 28 -13.27 -21.41 -6.83
CA ALA A 28 -13.46 -22.45 -5.80
C ALA A 28 -14.50 -23.49 -6.20
N ALA A 29 -15.48 -23.14 -7.04
CA ALA A 29 -16.45 -24.06 -7.63
C ALA A 29 -15.92 -24.82 -8.86
N GLY A 30 -14.62 -24.77 -9.15
CA GLY A 30 -13.96 -25.51 -10.22
C GLY A 30 -14.01 -24.83 -11.60
N ARG A 31 -14.46 -23.56 -11.70
CA ARG A 31 -14.42 -22.84 -12.98
C ARG A 31 -13.04 -22.24 -13.22
N SER A 32 -12.58 -22.28 -14.47
CA SER A 32 -11.39 -21.51 -14.88
C SER A 32 -11.75 -20.03 -14.96
N VAL A 33 -11.04 -19.19 -14.19
CA VAL A 33 -11.27 -17.74 -14.14
C VAL A 33 -9.96 -17.02 -14.43
N ILE A 34 -9.98 -16.09 -15.39
CA ILE A 34 -8.88 -15.20 -15.68
C ILE A 34 -9.14 -13.89 -14.93
N HIS A 35 -8.28 -13.58 -13.94
CA HIS A 35 -8.41 -12.38 -13.12
C HIS A 35 -7.84 -11.16 -13.86
N MET A 36 -8.69 -10.18 -14.20
CA MET A 36 -8.33 -8.90 -14.82
C MET A 36 -8.95 -7.71 -14.11
N SER A 37 -9.50 -7.93 -12.90
CA SER A 37 -10.23 -6.91 -12.13
C SER A 37 -9.30 -5.94 -11.38
N ILE A 38 -8.06 -6.34 -11.09
CA ILE A 38 -7.07 -5.53 -10.39
C ILE A 38 -5.77 -5.58 -11.17
N GLY A 39 -5.17 -4.41 -11.42
CA GLY A 39 -3.82 -4.30 -12.00
C GLY A 39 -2.77 -4.51 -10.92
N GLU A 40 -2.25 -5.72 -10.81
CA GLU A 40 -1.19 -6.09 -9.88
C GLU A 40 -0.03 -6.74 -10.64
N PRO A 41 1.24 -6.35 -10.37
CA PRO A 41 2.40 -7.03 -10.94
C PRO A 41 2.46 -8.50 -10.53
N ASP A 42 2.76 -9.40 -11.46
CA ASP A 42 2.95 -10.83 -11.22
C ASP A 42 4.36 -11.20 -10.75
N PHE A 43 5.22 -10.21 -10.53
CA PHE A 43 6.59 -10.38 -10.04
C PHE A 43 6.76 -9.74 -8.65
N THR A 44 7.65 -10.32 -7.85
CA THR A 44 7.96 -9.83 -6.51
C THR A 44 8.97 -8.66 -6.54
N ALA A 45 9.17 -8.01 -5.39
CA ALA A 45 10.16 -6.95 -5.23
C ALA A 45 11.58 -7.40 -5.65
N PRO A 46 12.42 -6.50 -6.19
CA PRO A 46 13.81 -6.81 -6.55
C PRO A 46 14.60 -7.42 -5.39
N ALA A 47 15.56 -8.29 -5.71
CA ALA A 47 16.34 -9.01 -4.70
C ALA A 47 16.98 -8.10 -3.63
N PRO A 48 17.57 -6.94 -3.95
CA PRO A 48 18.11 -6.04 -2.93
C PRO A 48 17.05 -5.50 -1.96
N VAL A 49 15.83 -5.26 -2.44
CA VAL A 49 14.72 -4.77 -1.60
C VAL A 49 14.29 -5.85 -0.62
N ARG A 50 14.14 -7.09 -1.09
CA ARG A 50 13.80 -8.22 -0.23
C ARG A 50 14.87 -8.47 0.83
N ALA A 51 16.16 -8.45 0.43
CA ALA A 51 17.27 -8.63 1.36
C ALA A 51 17.29 -7.55 2.45
N ALA A 52 17.07 -6.28 2.07
CA ALA A 52 17.01 -5.18 3.03
C ALA A 52 15.82 -5.32 4.00
N ALA A 53 14.66 -5.78 3.52
CA ALA A 53 13.49 -6.01 4.37
C ALA A 53 13.75 -7.14 5.39
N ILE A 54 14.33 -8.26 4.95
CA ILE A 54 14.69 -9.39 5.82
C ILE A 54 15.68 -8.93 6.89
N ALA A 55 16.76 -8.24 6.50
CA ALA A 55 17.75 -7.72 7.43
C ALA A 55 17.15 -6.74 8.45
N ALA A 56 16.21 -5.91 8.05
CA ALA A 56 15.53 -4.99 8.97
C ALA A 56 14.69 -5.74 10.01
N ILE A 57 13.98 -6.81 9.59
CA ILE A 57 13.19 -7.66 10.50
C ILE A 57 14.11 -8.40 11.49
N GLU A 58 15.16 -9.02 11.00
CA GLU A 58 16.15 -9.76 11.82
C GLU A 58 16.85 -8.83 12.83
N ALA A 59 17.09 -7.57 12.45
CA ALA A 59 17.65 -6.54 13.34
C ALA A 59 16.61 -5.93 14.30
N GLY A 60 15.37 -6.43 14.34
CA GLY A 60 14.31 -5.94 15.22
C GLY A 60 13.81 -4.52 14.89
N ARG A 61 14.00 -4.05 13.67
CA ARG A 61 13.57 -2.70 13.22
C ARG A 61 12.09 -2.65 12.84
N ALA A 62 11.22 -3.15 13.71
CA ALA A 62 9.76 -3.18 13.51
C ALA A 62 9.01 -2.36 14.58
N GLN A 63 9.65 -1.33 15.13
CA GLN A 63 9.11 -0.48 16.17
C GLN A 63 8.35 0.73 15.61
N TYR A 64 7.69 1.48 16.51
CA TYR A 64 7.03 2.73 16.15
C TYR A 64 8.01 3.72 15.53
N THR A 65 7.54 4.45 14.53
CA THR A 65 8.28 5.53 13.87
C THR A 65 7.63 6.87 14.17
N ALA A 66 8.29 7.97 13.79
CA ALA A 66 7.64 9.27 13.76
C ALA A 66 6.43 9.23 12.80
N ALA A 67 5.40 10.02 13.09
CA ALA A 67 4.16 10.06 12.29
C ALA A 67 4.38 10.39 10.81
N VAL A 68 5.41 11.17 10.51
CA VAL A 68 5.80 11.54 9.13
C VAL A 68 6.74 10.52 8.46
N GLY A 69 7.11 9.46 9.15
CA GLY A 69 8.04 8.44 8.68
C GLY A 69 9.49 8.64 9.17
N LEU A 70 10.32 7.63 8.92
CA LEU A 70 11.72 7.64 9.31
C LEU A 70 12.49 8.77 8.62
N PRO A 71 13.35 9.52 9.35
CA PRO A 71 14.18 10.58 8.76
C PRO A 71 15.07 10.07 7.60
N GLU A 72 15.63 8.87 7.73
CA GLU A 72 16.47 8.24 6.71
C GLU A 72 15.70 7.95 5.42
N LEU A 73 14.45 7.49 5.53
CA LEU A 73 13.59 7.25 4.37
C LEU A 73 13.24 8.56 3.68
N ARG A 74 12.88 9.59 4.44
CA ARG A 74 12.55 10.91 3.91
C ARG A 74 13.76 11.57 3.21
N ALA A 75 14.95 11.44 3.78
CA ALA A 75 16.19 11.88 3.15
C ALA A 75 16.49 11.10 1.85
N ALA A 76 16.28 9.78 1.85
CA ALA A 76 16.44 8.95 0.65
C ALA A 76 15.45 9.34 -0.46
N ILE A 77 14.19 9.63 -0.12
CA ILE A 77 13.18 10.11 -1.07
C ILE A 77 13.61 11.47 -1.66
N SER A 78 14.03 12.42 -0.81
CA SER A 78 14.58 13.73 -1.26
C SER A 78 15.73 13.54 -2.25
N GLY A 79 16.70 12.68 -1.91
CA GLY A 79 17.82 12.31 -2.79
C GLY A 79 17.37 11.71 -4.12
N HIS A 80 16.37 10.81 -4.09
CA HIS A 80 15.81 10.22 -5.29
C HIS A 80 15.19 11.26 -6.22
N TYR A 81 14.39 12.19 -5.69
CA TYR A 81 13.80 13.27 -6.49
C TYR A 81 14.88 14.14 -7.16
N ARG A 82 15.93 14.46 -6.43
CA ARG A 82 17.05 15.24 -6.96
C ARG A 82 17.79 14.50 -8.08
N THR A 83 18.14 13.23 -7.88
CA THR A 83 18.94 12.46 -8.85
C THR A 83 18.14 12.01 -10.05
N ARG A 84 16.86 11.66 -9.87
CA ARG A 84 16.03 11.09 -10.94
C ARG A 84 15.32 12.16 -11.76
N PHE A 85 14.89 13.26 -11.12
CA PHE A 85 14.03 14.28 -11.74
C PHE A 85 14.65 15.69 -11.74
N GLY A 86 15.80 15.90 -11.10
CA GLY A 86 16.42 17.22 -10.97
C GLY A 86 15.63 18.15 -10.02
N LEU A 87 14.71 17.60 -9.22
CA LEU A 87 13.86 18.37 -8.33
C LEU A 87 14.43 18.39 -6.91
N GLN A 88 14.49 19.58 -6.31
CA GLN A 88 14.88 19.75 -4.91
C GLN A 88 13.61 19.75 -4.05
N VAL A 89 13.41 18.66 -3.30
CA VAL A 89 12.32 18.49 -2.34
C VAL A 89 12.94 18.30 -0.97
N GLU A 90 12.69 19.23 -0.06
CA GLU A 90 13.22 19.15 1.30
C GLU A 90 12.60 17.97 2.06
N ALA A 91 13.40 17.25 2.85
CA ALA A 91 12.94 16.08 3.59
C ALA A 91 11.78 16.41 4.55
N GLU A 92 11.73 17.64 5.07
CA GLU A 92 10.66 18.16 5.95
C GLU A 92 9.30 18.23 5.27
N ARG A 93 9.27 18.31 3.94
CA ARG A 93 8.05 18.36 3.14
C ARG A 93 7.55 16.96 2.71
N ILE A 94 8.25 15.91 3.12
CA ILE A 94 7.90 14.53 2.75
C ILE A 94 7.21 13.88 3.92
N VAL A 95 6.03 13.32 3.67
CA VAL A 95 5.24 12.52 4.61
C VAL A 95 5.07 11.10 4.05
N VAL A 96 5.47 10.12 4.82
CA VAL A 96 5.29 8.71 4.47
C VAL A 96 3.93 8.24 4.99
N THR A 97 3.13 7.64 4.12
CA THR A 97 1.77 7.19 4.45
C THR A 97 1.60 5.69 4.20
N ALA A 98 0.58 5.11 4.82
CA ALA A 98 0.17 3.72 4.57
C ALA A 98 -0.53 3.63 3.20
N GLY A 99 0.26 3.62 2.12
CA GLY A 99 -0.20 3.59 0.74
C GLY A 99 -0.69 4.95 0.22
N ALA A 100 -0.96 5.00 -1.08
CA ALA A 100 -1.44 6.19 -1.77
C ALA A 100 -2.81 6.68 -1.24
N SER A 101 -3.68 5.77 -0.80
CA SER A 101 -4.97 6.13 -0.21
C SER A 101 -4.83 6.99 1.04
N GLY A 102 -3.83 6.69 1.89
CA GLY A 102 -3.50 7.53 3.04
C GLY A 102 -3.04 8.93 2.63
N ALA A 103 -2.23 9.03 1.57
CA ALA A 103 -1.77 10.31 1.05
C ALA A 103 -2.92 11.15 0.48
N LEU A 104 -3.83 10.53 -0.28
CA LEU A 104 -5.00 11.21 -0.85
C LEU A 104 -5.99 11.73 0.20
N LEU A 105 -6.03 11.11 1.39
CA LEU A 105 -6.85 11.61 2.51
C LEU A 105 -6.22 12.83 3.18
N LEU A 106 -4.92 13.06 3.02
CA LEU A 106 -4.21 14.19 3.60
C LEU A 106 -4.11 15.39 2.66
N ALA A 107 -4.32 15.19 1.37
CA ALA A 107 -4.26 16.24 0.33
C ALA A 107 -5.60 16.95 0.14
#